data_94474e267a2494562f373186cfaf387c
#
_entry.id   94474e267a2494562f373186cfaf387c
#
_cell.length_a   1.000
_cell.length_b   1.000
_cell.length_c   1.000
_cell.angle_alpha   90.00
_cell.angle_beta   90.00
_cell.angle_gamma   90.00
#
_symmetry.space_group_name_H-M   'P 1'
#
loop_
_entity.id
_entity.type
_entity.pdbx_description
1 polymer ?
#
loop_
_entity_poly.entity_id
_entity_poly.type
_entity_poly.pdbx_seq_one_letter_code
_entity_poly.pdbx_strand_id
1 'polypeptide(L)'
;MLASVNGIRLAYSDTGEGAPVLLLVHGFPLNRSMWDPQRGALRSTGARVIAPDLRGFGASEAGPPGPLTMDQHADDLVGLLDALGVREPVVYVGLSMGGYVGFALWRRHPERVAAFVLADTRASADTPAGRNDRQRIALLAEELDSPQPAIDAMLPRLLSPHLHAGALPEHLVRGMMASTSARAVADGERGLAERPDSASTLPSISVPTLVIVGEQDVLTPPDDARFIAGRVPGARLATIDQAGHMSNLENPEAFNDALLAFLRELP
;
A
#
# COMPACT_ATOMS: atom_id res chain seq x y z
N MET A 1 -1.65 6.83 17.24
CA MET A 1 -2.73 7.82 17.46
C MET A 1 -4.02 7.31 16.85
N LEU A 2 -5.19 7.89 17.18
CA LEU A 2 -6.49 7.52 16.62
C LEU A 2 -7.22 8.78 16.14
N ALA A 3 -7.87 8.71 14.98
CA ALA A 3 -8.74 9.75 14.44
C ALA A 3 -10.12 9.17 14.10
N SER A 4 -11.19 9.91 14.36
CA SER A 4 -12.56 9.53 13.94
C SER A 4 -12.76 9.92 12.47
N VAL A 5 -13.01 8.95 11.63
CA VAL A 5 -13.10 9.11 10.17
C VAL A 5 -14.21 8.21 9.65
N ASN A 6 -15.19 8.76 8.93
CA ASN A 6 -16.23 8.01 8.23
C ASN A 6 -16.89 6.91 9.08
N GLY A 7 -17.19 7.23 10.37
CA GLY A 7 -17.88 6.33 11.29
C GLY A 7 -17.02 5.24 11.96
N ILE A 8 -15.70 5.31 11.80
CA ILE A 8 -14.74 4.43 12.48
C ILE A 8 -13.60 5.22 13.10
N ARG A 9 -12.77 4.56 13.93
CA ARG A 9 -11.49 5.10 14.39
C ARG A 9 -10.36 4.49 13.56
N LEU A 10 -9.63 5.35 12.85
CA LEU A 10 -8.40 4.97 12.15
C LEU A 10 -7.19 5.20 13.05
N ALA A 11 -6.36 4.18 13.16
CA ALA A 11 -5.06 4.29 13.81
C ALA A 11 -4.03 4.81 12.81
N TYR A 12 -3.15 5.69 13.28
CA TYR A 12 -2.09 6.24 12.45
C TYR A 12 -0.86 6.62 13.28
N SER A 13 0.25 6.77 12.61
CA SER A 13 1.44 7.46 13.10
C SER A 13 1.62 8.76 12.34
N ASP A 14 2.10 9.78 13.02
CA ASP A 14 2.32 11.11 12.45
C ASP A 14 3.56 11.71 13.11
N THR A 15 4.46 12.27 12.31
CA THR A 15 5.67 12.95 12.82
C THR A 15 5.40 14.37 13.32
N GLY A 16 4.18 14.88 13.11
CA GLY A 16 3.77 16.20 13.55
C GLY A 16 3.88 17.26 12.45
N GLU A 17 4.82 18.18 12.56
CA GLU A 17 5.00 19.28 11.62
C GLU A 17 5.99 18.92 10.51
N GLY A 18 5.93 19.63 9.39
CA GLY A 18 6.87 19.50 8.28
C GLY A 18 6.21 19.59 6.91
N ALA A 19 7.03 19.80 5.89
CA ALA A 19 6.61 19.84 4.48
C ALA A 19 7.71 19.23 3.59
N PRO A 20 7.34 18.55 2.50
CA PRO A 20 5.97 18.19 2.12
C PRO A 20 5.33 17.20 3.12
N VAL A 21 4.01 17.03 3.03
CA VAL A 21 3.31 15.96 3.76
C VAL A 21 3.35 14.68 2.94
N LEU A 22 3.87 13.59 3.53
CA LEU A 22 3.88 12.26 2.94
C LEU A 22 2.81 11.38 3.59
N LEU A 23 2.02 10.69 2.77
CA LEU A 23 1.02 9.70 3.20
C LEU A 23 1.48 8.31 2.77
N LEU A 24 1.89 7.47 3.74
CA LEU A 24 2.41 6.12 3.48
C LEU A 24 1.33 5.07 3.68
N VAL A 25 0.90 4.41 2.60
CA VAL A 25 -0.25 3.48 2.59
C VAL A 25 0.21 2.05 2.37
N HIS A 26 -0.10 1.19 3.34
CA HIS A 26 0.39 -0.19 3.40
C HIS A 26 -0.30 -1.14 2.41
N GLY A 27 0.33 -2.31 2.18
CA GLY A 27 -0.20 -3.44 1.42
C GLY A 27 -1.10 -4.36 2.25
N PHE A 28 -1.78 -5.30 1.57
CA PHE A 28 -2.64 -6.33 2.17
C PHE A 28 -1.83 -7.58 2.54
N PRO A 29 -2.13 -8.28 3.63
CA PRO A 29 -2.91 -7.86 4.80
C PRO A 29 -1.99 -7.38 5.93
N LEU A 30 -1.31 -6.28 5.69
CA LEU A 30 -0.29 -5.70 6.56
C LEU A 30 -0.83 -4.52 7.38
N ASN A 31 0.07 -3.73 7.95
CA ASN A 31 -0.24 -2.51 8.67
C ASN A 31 0.88 -1.47 8.52
N ARG A 32 0.70 -0.27 9.11
CA ARG A 32 1.62 0.87 8.99
C ARG A 32 3.06 0.60 9.41
N SER A 33 3.31 -0.44 10.24
CA SER A 33 4.67 -0.73 10.71
C SER A 33 5.61 -1.23 9.59
N MET A 34 5.05 -1.68 8.45
CA MET A 34 5.87 -1.99 7.29
C MET A 34 6.70 -0.80 6.79
N TRP A 35 6.29 0.43 7.13
CA TRP A 35 6.95 1.66 6.74
C TRP A 35 8.00 2.17 7.73
N ASP A 36 8.28 1.45 8.81
CA ASP A 36 9.23 1.91 9.83
C ASP A 36 10.63 2.20 9.30
N PRO A 37 11.22 1.43 8.35
CA PRO A 37 12.51 1.78 7.74
C PRO A 37 12.45 3.10 6.95
N GLN A 38 11.36 3.34 6.20
CA GLN A 38 11.16 4.55 5.42
C GLN A 38 10.92 5.76 6.31
N ARG A 39 10.12 5.59 7.37
CA ARG A 39 9.89 6.65 8.37
C ARG A 39 11.18 7.08 9.06
N GLY A 40 12.09 6.13 9.30
CA GLY A 40 13.42 6.40 9.83
C GLY A 40 14.24 7.29 8.88
N ALA A 41 14.30 6.92 7.61
CA ALA A 41 15.05 7.66 6.58
C ALA A 41 14.46 9.06 6.30
N LEU A 42 13.13 9.20 6.34
CA LEU A 42 12.43 10.45 6.05
C LEU A 42 12.55 11.50 7.18
N ARG A 43 12.98 11.13 8.39
CA ARG A 43 13.13 12.08 9.51
C ARG A 43 14.05 13.26 9.21
N SER A 44 15.09 13.03 8.42
CA SER A 44 16.09 14.05 8.08
C SER A 44 15.64 15.00 6.97
N THR A 45 14.50 14.74 6.32
CA THR A 45 14.02 15.56 5.19
C THR A 45 13.24 16.79 5.60
N GLY A 46 12.82 16.89 6.86
CA GLY A 46 11.90 17.93 7.32
C GLY A 46 10.44 17.72 6.90
N ALA A 47 10.12 16.62 6.23
CA ALA A 47 8.76 16.28 5.83
C ALA A 47 7.91 15.81 7.01
N ARG A 48 6.61 16.09 6.98
CA ARG A 48 5.62 15.45 7.84
C ARG A 48 5.24 14.10 7.24
N VAL A 49 5.36 13.02 8.01
CA VAL A 49 5.08 11.66 7.56
C VAL A 49 3.89 11.10 8.32
N ILE A 50 2.83 10.79 7.60
CA ILE A 50 1.59 10.19 8.12
C ILE A 50 1.49 8.77 7.55
N ALA A 51 1.38 7.76 8.42
CA ALA A 51 1.16 6.38 8.02
C ALA A 51 -0.05 5.81 8.77
N PRO A 52 -1.20 5.64 8.12
CA PRO A 52 -2.37 5.01 8.71
C PRO A 52 -2.28 3.49 8.66
N ASP A 53 -3.00 2.84 9.57
CA ASP A 53 -3.56 1.52 9.32
C ASP A 53 -4.87 1.72 8.56
N LEU A 54 -5.03 1.10 7.41
CA LEU A 54 -6.28 1.14 6.67
C LEU A 54 -7.40 0.48 7.47
N ARG A 55 -8.66 0.84 7.16
CA ARG A 55 -9.87 0.24 7.76
C ARG A 55 -9.74 -1.29 7.83
N GLY A 56 -9.94 -1.86 9.02
CA GLY A 56 -9.88 -3.29 9.26
C GLY A 56 -8.49 -3.85 9.54
N PHE A 57 -7.43 -3.07 9.31
CA PHE A 57 -6.05 -3.53 9.49
C PHE A 57 -5.38 -2.87 10.69
N GLY A 58 -4.34 -3.55 11.23
CA GLY A 58 -3.56 -3.05 12.35
C GLY A 58 -4.42 -2.72 13.56
N ALA A 59 -4.36 -1.48 14.04
CA ALA A 59 -5.14 -0.98 15.17
C ALA A 59 -6.37 -0.15 14.75
N SER A 60 -6.73 -0.14 13.45
CA SER A 60 -7.91 0.53 12.93
C SER A 60 -9.16 -0.34 13.05
N GLU A 61 -10.31 0.30 13.30
CA GLU A 61 -11.61 -0.38 13.30
C GLU A 61 -12.01 -0.79 11.88
N ALA A 62 -12.70 -1.92 11.76
CA ALA A 62 -13.21 -2.40 10.47
C ALA A 62 -14.55 -1.73 10.06
N GLY A 63 -15.35 -1.34 11.04
CA GLY A 63 -16.72 -0.88 10.81
C GLY A 63 -17.70 -2.04 10.54
N PRO A 64 -18.82 -1.82 9.84
CA PRO A 64 -19.77 -2.86 9.47
C PRO A 64 -19.13 -3.96 8.60
N PRO A 65 -19.68 -5.20 8.63
CA PRO A 65 -19.22 -6.28 7.73
C PRO A 65 -19.44 -5.94 6.26
N GLY A 66 -18.51 -6.38 5.41
CA GLY A 66 -18.61 -6.26 3.97
C GLY A 66 -17.26 -5.97 3.30
N PRO A 67 -17.18 -6.01 1.96
CA PRO A 67 -15.96 -5.79 1.23
C PRO A 67 -15.27 -4.47 1.59
N LEU A 68 -13.98 -4.52 1.92
CA LEU A 68 -13.15 -3.33 2.14
C LEU A 68 -12.65 -2.83 0.78
N THR A 69 -13.46 -1.99 0.12
CA THR A 69 -13.17 -1.52 -1.24
C THR A 69 -12.05 -0.48 -1.28
N MET A 70 -11.37 -0.40 -2.43
CA MET A 70 -10.31 0.61 -2.65
C MET A 70 -10.86 2.03 -2.59
N ASP A 71 -12.10 2.23 -3.05
CA ASP A 71 -12.78 3.53 -3.00
C ASP A 71 -13.08 3.94 -1.55
N GLN A 72 -13.53 3.00 -0.72
CA GLN A 72 -13.77 3.26 0.71
C GLN A 72 -12.47 3.63 1.43
N HIS A 73 -11.38 2.89 1.15
CA HIS A 73 -10.07 3.24 1.71
C HIS A 73 -9.60 4.63 1.26
N ALA A 74 -9.81 5.00 0.00
CA ALA A 74 -9.47 6.32 -0.51
C ALA A 74 -10.24 7.43 0.20
N ASP A 75 -11.56 7.26 0.40
CA ASP A 75 -12.39 8.22 1.14
C ASP A 75 -11.97 8.32 2.62
N ASP A 76 -11.58 7.21 3.23
CA ASP A 76 -11.07 7.21 4.61
C ASP A 76 -9.75 7.96 4.73
N LEU A 77 -8.85 7.84 3.74
CA LEU A 77 -7.59 8.59 3.73
C LEU A 77 -7.82 10.10 3.62
N VAL A 78 -8.76 10.52 2.78
CA VAL A 78 -9.16 11.94 2.70
C VAL A 78 -9.74 12.41 4.01
N GLY A 79 -10.65 11.64 4.60
CA GLY A 79 -11.22 11.95 5.91
C GLY A 79 -10.16 12.04 7.03
N LEU A 80 -9.13 11.17 6.97
CA LEU A 80 -8.00 11.26 7.91
C LEU A 80 -7.22 12.56 7.72
N LEU A 81 -6.84 12.90 6.48
CA LEU A 81 -6.13 14.15 6.19
C LEU A 81 -6.92 15.36 6.67
N ASP A 82 -8.24 15.36 6.44
CA ASP A 82 -9.13 16.43 6.89
C ASP A 82 -9.20 16.53 8.42
N ALA A 83 -9.28 15.40 9.11
CA ALA A 83 -9.27 15.35 10.59
C ALA A 83 -7.93 15.84 11.18
N LEU A 84 -6.83 15.71 10.43
CA LEU A 84 -5.49 16.17 10.81
C LEU A 84 -5.20 17.61 10.37
N GLY A 85 -6.17 18.29 9.76
CA GLY A 85 -6.02 19.66 9.26
C GLY A 85 -5.12 19.78 8.04
N VAL A 86 -4.79 18.66 7.36
CA VAL A 86 -3.98 18.65 6.12
C VAL A 86 -4.90 18.98 4.95
N ARG A 87 -4.79 20.21 4.44
CA ARG A 87 -5.59 20.70 3.30
C ARG A 87 -4.81 20.68 1.98
N GLU A 88 -3.51 20.78 2.05
CA GLU A 88 -2.61 20.74 0.91
C GLU A 88 -2.57 19.32 0.31
N PRO A 89 -2.34 19.20 -1.02
CA PRO A 89 -2.08 17.92 -1.64
C PRO A 89 -0.85 17.24 -1.02
N VAL A 90 -0.89 15.92 -0.89
CA VAL A 90 0.17 15.12 -0.26
C VAL A 90 1.01 14.36 -1.29
N VAL A 91 2.24 14.04 -0.93
CA VAL A 91 3.01 13.01 -1.63
C VAL A 91 2.48 11.65 -1.16
N TYR A 92 1.79 10.96 -2.04
CA TYR A 92 1.22 9.64 -1.76
C TYR A 92 2.25 8.54 -2.04
N VAL A 93 2.48 7.67 -1.07
CA VAL A 93 3.37 6.50 -1.21
C VAL A 93 2.55 5.25 -0.89
N GLY A 94 2.29 4.42 -1.88
CA GLY A 94 1.47 3.20 -1.70
C GLY A 94 2.17 1.96 -2.23
N LEU A 95 2.20 0.89 -1.41
CA LEU A 95 2.73 -0.39 -1.82
C LEU A 95 1.60 -1.39 -2.03
N SER A 96 1.63 -2.14 -3.15
CA SER A 96 0.68 -3.22 -3.46
C SER A 96 -0.76 -2.73 -3.43
N MET A 97 -1.59 -3.20 -2.48
CA MET A 97 -2.94 -2.68 -2.24
C MET A 97 -2.94 -1.17 -2.04
N GLY A 98 -1.91 -0.59 -1.37
CA GLY A 98 -1.76 0.85 -1.26
C GLY A 98 -1.67 1.55 -2.61
N GLY A 99 -1.09 0.92 -3.63
CA GLY A 99 -1.12 1.41 -5.02
C GLY A 99 -2.54 1.40 -5.60
N TYR A 100 -3.33 0.33 -5.35
CA TYR A 100 -4.74 0.26 -5.81
C TYR A 100 -5.60 1.34 -5.16
N VAL A 101 -5.38 1.58 -3.87
CA VAL A 101 -6.03 2.70 -3.14
C VAL A 101 -5.57 4.04 -3.72
N GLY A 102 -4.29 4.18 -4.11
CA GLY A 102 -3.78 5.37 -4.81
C GLY A 102 -4.51 5.65 -6.12
N PHE A 103 -4.77 4.63 -6.93
CA PHE A 103 -5.57 4.80 -8.16
C PHE A 103 -7.03 5.17 -7.86
N ALA A 104 -7.63 4.62 -6.81
CA ALA A 104 -8.96 5.02 -6.36
C ALA A 104 -8.97 6.48 -5.87
N LEU A 105 -7.96 6.86 -5.09
CA LEU A 105 -7.78 8.24 -4.62
C LEU A 105 -7.67 9.22 -5.79
N TRP A 106 -6.89 8.89 -6.82
CA TRP A 106 -6.75 9.72 -8.00
C TRP A 106 -8.08 9.90 -8.76
N ARG A 107 -8.86 8.85 -8.91
CA ARG A 107 -10.18 8.95 -9.59
C ARG A 107 -11.19 9.79 -8.83
N ARG A 108 -11.12 9.80 -7.50
CA ARG A 108 -12.14 10.40 -6.63
C ARG A 108 -11.74 11.78 -6.10
N HIS A 109 -10.46 11.97 -5.82
CA HIS A 109 -9.90 13.13 -5.12
C HIS A 109 -8.53 13.53 -5.70
N PRO A 110 -8.40 13.75 -7.03
CA PRO A 110 -7.10 14.04 -7.66
C PRO A 110 -6.43 15.30 -7.06
N GLU A 111 -7.22 16.24 -6.58
CA GLU A 111 -6.73 17.47 -5.93
C GLU A 111 -6.00 17.23 -4.62
N ARG A 112 -6.11 16.04 -4.03
CA ARG A 112 -5.46 15.69 -2.77
C ARG A 112 -4.06 15.08 -2.98
N VAL A 113 -3.60 14.94 -4.21
CA VAL A 113 -2.32 14.30 -4.54
C VAL A 113 -1.38 15.28 -5.23
N ALA A 114 -0.22 15.52 -4.62
CA ALA A 114 0.85 16.35 -5.19
C ALA A 114 1.85 15.53 -6.01
N ALA A 115 2.11 14.29 -5.60
CA ALA A 115 2.98 13.36 -6.30
C ALA A 115 2.65 11.93 -5.90
N PHE A 116 2.98 10.96 -6.77
CA PHE A 116 2.84 9.53 -6.48
C PHE A 116 4.18 8.81 -6.35
N VAL A 117 4.25 7.89 -5.37
CA VAL A 117 5.19 6.76 -5.36
C VAL A 117 4.35 5.48 -5.32
N LEU A 118 4.40 4.71 -6.40
CA LEU A 118 3.63 3.49 -6.60
C LEU A 118 4.60 2.31 -6.54
N ALA A 119 4.62 1.60 -5.41
CA ALA A 119 5.58 0.54 -5.14
C ALA A 119 4.92 -0.85 -5.25
N ASP A 120 5.60 -1.78 -5.94
CA ASP A 120 5.23 -3.19 -5.99
C ASP A 120 3.72 -3.38 -6.22
N THR A 121 3.19 -2.78 -7.29
CA THR A 121 1.75 -2.69 -7.57
C THR A 121 1.46 -2.86 -9.05
N ARG A 122 0.18 -3.03 -9.41
CA ARG A 122 -0.29 -3.15 -10.79
C ARG A 122 -1.56 -2.35 -11.03
N ALA A 123 -1.81 -1.97 -12.27
CA ALA A 123 -3.04 -1.26 -12.66
C ALA A 123 -4.18 -2.21 -13.03
N SER A 124 -3.88 -3.44 -13.47
CA SER A 124 -4.88 -4.40 -13.92
C SER A 124 -5.76 -4.94 -12.78
N ALA A 125 -7.04 -5.19 -13.09
CA ALA A 125 -7.93 -5.96 -12.22
C ALA A 125 -7.47 -7.42 -12.12
N ASP A 126 -8.00 -8.14 -11.13
CA ASP A 126 -7.79 -9.59 -11.05
C ASP A 126 -8.47 -10.32 -12.21
N THR A 127 -7.81 -11.38 -12.69
CA THR A 127 -8.43 -12.35 -13.60
C THR A 127 -9.59 -13.07 -12.92
N PRO A 128 -10.51 -13.72 -13.67
CA PRO A 128 -11.54 -14.56 -13.05
C PRO A 128 -10.98 -15.60 -12.09
N ALA A 129 -9.87 -16.25 -12.44
CA ALA A 129 -9.20 -17.20 -11.55
C ALA A 129 -8.68 -16.53 -10.27
N GLY A 130 -8.04 -15.37 -10.39
CA GLY A 130 -7.57 -14.58 -9.23
C GLY A 130 -8.71 -14.18 -8.31
N ARG A 131 -9.85 -13.74 -8.86
CA ARG A 131 -11.05 -13.43 -8.05
C ARG A 131 -11.59 -14.68 -7.31
N ASN A 132 -11.60 -15.84 -7.98
CA ASN A 132 -12.01 -17.07 -7.34
C ASN A 132 -11.07 -17.49 -6.20
N ASP A 133 -9.75 -17.32 -6.38
CA ASP A 133 -8.78 -17.60 -5.33
C ASP A 133 -8.98 -16.68 -4.11
N ARG A 134 -9.25 -15.39 -4.33
CA ARG A 134 -9.57 -14.46 -3.23
C ARG A 134 -10.82 -14.88 -2.48
N GLN A 135 -11.89 -15.25 -3.20
CA GLN A 135 -13.12 -15.74 -2.57
C GLN A 135 -12.87 -16.99 -1.73
N ARG A 136 -12.05 -17.92 -2.24
CA ARG A 136 -11.67 -19.14 -1.51
C ARG A 136 -10.91 -18.81 -0.22
N ILE A 137 -9.93 -17.90 -0.29
CA ILE A 137 -9.16 -17.45 0.89
C ILE A 137 -10.09 -16.77 1.89
N ALA A 138 -11.00 -15.91 1.45
CA ALA A 138 -11.98 -15.22 2.30
C ALA A 138 -12.87 -16.22 3.05
N LEU A 139 -13.43 -17.23 2.36
CA LEU A 139 -14.28 -18.24 2.97
C LEU A 139 -13.49 -19.11 3.97
N LEU A 140 -12.26 -19.51 3.65
CA LEU A 140 -11.42 -20.27 4.56
C LEU A 140 -11.03 -19.47 5.81
N ALA A 141 -10.75 -18.17 5.66
CA ALA A 141 -10.44 -17.32 6.78
C ALA A 141 -11.64 -17.20 7.76
N GLU A 142 -12.86 -17.07 7.23
CA GLU A 142 -14.10 -17.04 8.02
C GLU A 142 -14.37 -18.41 8.70
N GLU A 143 -14.25 -19.51 7.95
CA GLU A 143 -14.51 -20.87 8.44
C GLU A 143 -13.55 -21.24 9.59
N LEU A 144 -12.28 -20.89 9.47
CA LEU A 144 -11.25 -21.19 10.46
C LEU A 144 -11.09 -20.13 11.54
N ASP A 145 -11.83 -19.02 11.44
CA ASP A 145 -11.65 -17.82 12.29
C ASP A 145 -10.15 -17.43 12.43
N SER A 146 -9.43 -17.41 11.29
CA SER A 146 -7.98 -17.27 11.26
C SER A 146 -7.45 -16.54 10.04
N PRO A 147 -6.41 -15.70 10.14
CA PRO A 147 -5.68 -15.17 9.00
C PRO A 147 -4.80 -16.20 8.29
N GLN A 148 -4.65 -17.42 8.83
CA GLN A 148 -3.71 -18.42 8.34
C GLN A 148 -3.87 -18.75 6.84
N PRO A 149 -5.09 -18.87 6.27
CA PRO A 149 -5.24 -19.09 4.83
C PRO A 149 -4.58 -18.02 3.95
N ALA A 150 -4.62 -16.75 4.37
CA ALA A 150 -3.93 -15.68 3.65
C ALA A 150 -2.40 -15.76 3.85
N ILE A 151 -1.94 -16.11 5.05
CA ILE A 151 -0.51 -16.31 5.33
C ILE A 151 0.05 -17.42 4.43
N ASP A 152 -0.61 -18.58 4.39
CA ASP A 152 -0.16 -19.73 3.61
C ASP A 152 -0.13 -19.45 2.09
N ALA A 153 -1.12 -18.71 1.61
CA ALA A 153 -1.23 -18.39 0.18
C ALA A 153 -0.26 -17.28 -0.26
N MET A 154 0.00 -16.29 0.58
CA MET A 154 0.68 -15.07 0.17
C MET A 154 2.12 -14.97 0.64
N LEU A 155 2.44 -15.33 1.88
CA LEU A 155 3.77 -15.10 2.46
C LEU A 155 4.91 -15.67 1.59
N PRO A 156 4.80 -16.88 1.00
CA PRO A 156 5.86 -17.42 0.12
C PRO A 156 6.09 -16.62 -1.16
N ARG A 157 5.16 -15.72 -1.51
CA ARG A 157 5.20 -14.89 -2.72
C ARG A 157 5.45 -13.42 -2.44
N LEU A 158 5.34 -13.01 -1.16
CA LEU A 158 5.59 -11.62 -0.74
C LEU A 158 7.07 -11.30 -0.66
N LEU A 159 7.92 -12.31 -0.57
CA LEU A 159 9.35 -12.13 -0.36
C LEU A 159 10.14 -12.75 -1.53
N SER A 160 11.33 -12.25 -1.74
CA SER A 160 12.27 -12.80 -2.71
C SER A 160 12.52 -14.28 -2.43
N PRO A 161 12.57 -15.15 -3.47
CA PRO A 161 12.90 -16.56 -3.30
C PRO A 161 14.33 -16.79 -2.82
N HIS A 162 15.18 -15.76 -2.85
CA HIS A 162 16.55 -15.81 -2.35
C HIS A 162 16.71 -15.31 -0.92
N LEU A 163 15.64 -14.82 -0.31
CA LEU A 163 15.66 -14.43 1.09
C LEU A 163 15.84 -15.68 1.96
N HIS A 164 16.82 -15.66 2.86
CA HIS A 164 17.04 -16.78 3.79
C HIS A 164 15.82 -16.96 4.70
N ALA A 165 15.37 -18.20 4.87
CA ALA A 165 14.30 -18.53 5.80
C ALA A 165 14.63 -18.04 7.20
N GLY A 166 13.66 -17.37 7.84
CA GLY A 166 13.85 -16.78 9.18
C GLY A 166 14.56 -15.43 9.17
N ALA A 167 14.79 -14.81 8.00
CA ALA A 167 15.31 -13.45 7.93
C ALA A 167 14.34 -12.44 8.55
N LEU A 168 14.86 -11.29 8.99
CA LEU A 168 14.05 -10.26 9.66
C LEU A 168 12.83 -9.81 8.84
N PRO A 169 12.90 -9.58 7.51
CA PRO A 169 11.71 -9.22 6.71
C PRO A 169 10.60 -10.27 6.79
N GLU A 170 10.93 -11.57 6.77
CA GLU A 170 9.93 -12.65 6.89
C GLU A 170 9.21 -12.60 8.24
N HIS A 171 9.95 -12.45 9.33
CA HIS A 171 9.35 -12.35 10.67
C HIS A 171 8.43 -11.14 10.80
N LEU A 172 8.84 -9.98 10.26
CA LEU A 172 8.04 -8.76 10.29
C LEU A 172 6.74 -8.93 9.49
N VAL A 173 6.83 -9.42 8.25
CA VAL A 173 5.67 -9.63 7.37
C VAL A 173 4.72 -10.65 7.98
N ARG A 174 5.22 -11.81 8.40
CA ARG A 174 4.42 -12.85 9.06
C ARG A 174 3.73 -12.32 10.33
N GLY A 175 4.43 -11.55 11.15
CA GLY A 175 3.87 -10.94 12.35
C GLY A 175 2.73 -9.97 12.06
N MET A 176 2.88 -9.12 11.05
CA MET A 176 1.81 -8.21 10.61
C MET A 176 0.59 -8.99 10.09
N MET A 177 0.80 -9.99 9.21
CA MET A 177 -0.27 -10.84 8.69
C MET A 177 -1.01 -11.56 9.80
N ALA A 178 -0.29 -12.15 10.75
CA ALA A 178 -0.85 -12.88 11.89
C ALA A 178 -1.64 -11.99 12.87
N SER A 179 -1.37 -10.69 12.89
CA SER A 179 -2.11 -9.72 13.70
C SER A 179 -3.43 -9.26 13.08
N THR A 180 -3.66 -9.59 11.79
CA THR A 180 -4.89 -9.22 11.08
C THR A 180 -6.00 -10.23 11.42
N SER A 181 -7.21 -9.74 11.76
CA SER A 181 -8.33 -10.63 12.08
C SER A 181 -8.81 -11.41 10.85
N ALA A 182 -9.39 -12.59 11.08
CA ALA A 182 -10.01 -13.42 10.04
C ALA A 182 -11.02 -12.61 9.19
N ARG A 183 -11.86 -11.82 9.86
CA ARG A 183 -12.84 -10.94 9.21
C ARG A 183 -12.17 -9.90 8.31
N ALA A 184 -11.12 -9.24 8.78
CA ALA A 184 -10.42 -8.23 7.98
C ALA A 184 -9.72 -8.85 6.76
N VAL A 185 -9.20 -10.08 6.91
CA VAL A 185 -8.71 -10.86 5.77
C VAL A 185 -9.83 -11.11 4.76
N ALA A 186 -10.97 -11.64 5.21
CA ALA A 186 -12.08 -11.97 4.32
C ALA A 186 -12.67 -10.74 3.61
N ASP A 187 -12.94 -9.68 4.37
CA ASP A 187 -13.49 -8.43 3.84
C ASP A 187 -12.50 -7.73 2.89
N GLY A 188 -11.20 -7.79 3.20
CA GLY A 188 -10.14 -7.26 2.35
C GLY A 188 -9.96 -8.05 1.05
N GLU A 189 -9.98 -9.40 1.10
CA GLU A 189 -9.93 -10.24 -0.10
C GLU A 189 -11.11 -9.97 -1.03
N ARG A 190 -12.31 -9.78 -0.49
CA ARG A 190 -13.50 -9.41 -1.27
C ARG A 190 -13.33 -8.03 -1.91
N GLY A 191 -12.85 -7.04 -1.14
CA GLY A 191 -12.59 -5.70 -1.67
C GLY A 191 -11.53 -5.70 -2.78
N LEU A 192 -10.49 -6.52 -2.65
CA LEU A 192 -9.47 -6.70 -3.69
C LEU A 192 -10.04 -7.38 -4.94
N ALA A 193 -10.93 -8.38 -4.77
CA ALA A 193 -11.59 -9.07 -5.89
C ALA A 193 -12.49 -8.13 -6.72
N GLU A 194 -13.10 -7.14 -6.07
CA GLU A 194 -14.00 -6.17 -6.70
C GLU A 194 -13.28 -4.97 -7.31
N ARG A 195 -11.96 -4.80 -7.08
CA ARG A 195 -11.25 -3.63 -7.58
C ARG A 195 -11.33 -3.51 -9.10
N PRO A 196 -11.63 -2.32 -9.62
CA PRO A 196 -11.68 -2.09 -11.07
C PRO A 196 -10.28 -2.13 -11.68
N ASP A 197 -10.23 -2.37 -13.00
CA ASP A 197 -9.04 -2.12 -13.80
C ASP A 197 -8.74 -0.61 -13.84
N SER A 198 -7.52 -0.24 -13.52
CA SER A 198 -7.06 1.15 -13.48
C SER A 198 -6.18 1.54 -14.67
N ALA A 199 -6.04 0.68 -15.68
CA ALA A 199 -5.21 0.99 -16.86
C ALA A 199 -5.65 2.25 -17.59
N SER A 200 -6.98 2.49 -17.67
CA SER A 200 -7.55 3.71 -18.25
C SER A 200 -7.34 4.97 -17.40
N THR A 201 -7.05 4.82 -16.11
CA THR A 201 -6.76 5.93 -15.21
C THR A 201 -5.33 6.48 -15.41
N LEU A 202 -4.37 5.61 -15.76
CA LEU A 202 -2.96 5.98 -15.81
C LEU A 202 -2.63 7.22 -16.67
N PRO A 203 -3.18 7.38 -17.90
CA PRO A 203 -2.89 8.56 -18.70
C PRO A 203 -3.41 9.89 -18.13
N SER A 204 -4.35 9.83 -17.17
CA SER A 204 -4.89 11.02 -16.51
C SER A 204 -4.05 11.49 -15.32
N ILE A 205 -3.11 10.67 -14.84
CA ILE A 205 -2.22 11.05 -13.74
C ILE A 205 -1.23 12.09 -14.26
N SER A 206 -1.40 13.33 -13.81
CA SER A 206 -0.65 14.51 -14.28
C SER A 206 0.36 15.04 -13.27
N VAL A 207 0.52 14.37 -12.13
CA VAL A 207 1.48 14.73 -11.09
C VAL A 207 2.79 13.94 -11.22
N PRO A 208 3.91 14.46 -10.70
CA PRO A 208 5.16 13.70 -10.66
C PRO A 208 4.94 12.30 -10.09
N THR A 209 5.45 11.28 -10.78
CA THR A 209 5.20 9.88 -10.39
C THR A 209 6.50 9.06 -10.44
N LEU A 210 6.79 8.36 -9.35
CA LEU A 210 7.81 7.33 -9.26
C LEU A 210 7.13 5.97 -9.14
N VAL A 211 7.49 5.02 -9.98
CA VAL A 211 7.12 3.62 -9.86
C VAL A 211 8.32 2.85 -9.33
N ILE A 212 8.14 2.07 -8.27
CA ILE A 212 9.19 1.23 -7.68
C ILE A 212 8.76 -0.24 -7.79
N VAL A 213 9.70 -1.14 -8.04
CA VAL A 213 9.43 -2.58 -8.05
C VAL A 213 10.65 -3.36 -7.61
N GLY A 214 10.46 -4.40 -6.81
CA GLY A 214 11.48 -5.40 -6.55
C GLY A 214 11.82 -6.20 -7.82
N GLU A 215 13.10 -6.41 -8.11
CA GLU A 215 13.57 -7.16 -9.27
C GLU A 215 12.95 -8.57 -9.33
N GLN A 216 12.70 -9.16 -8.17
CA GLN A 216 12.23 -10.53 -7.98
C GLN A 216 10.76 -10.61 -7.52
N ASP A 217 10.00 -9.54 -7.69
CA ASP A 217 8.57 -9.54 -7.36
C ASP A 217 7.80 -10.49 -8.29
N VAL A 218 7.23 -11.53 -7.70
CA VAL A 218 6.41 -12.53 -8.42
C VAL A 218 4.91 -12.27 -8.33
N LEU A 219 4.47 -11.34 -7.46
CA LEU A 219 3.07 -10.95 -7.30
C LEU A 219 2.67 -9.85 -8.27
N THR A 220 3.48 -8.83 -8.37
CA THR A 220 3.34 -7.73 -9.32
C THR A 220 4.67 -7.55 -10.05
N PRO A 221 4.94 -8.42 -11.04
CA PRO A 221 6.25 -8.49 -11.69
C PRO A 221 6.71 -7.14 -12.27
N PRO A 222 8.02 -6.95 -12.51
CA PRO A 222 8.55 -5.73 -13.10
C PRO A 222 7.85 -5.28 -14.40
N ASP A 223 7.19 -6.19 -15.13
CA ASP A 223 6.37 -5.84 -16.29
C ASP A 223 5.14 -5.01 -15.92
N ASP A 224 4.51 -5.26 -14.77
CA ASP A 224 3.41 -4.43 -14.27
C ASP A 224 3.88 -3.01 -13.95
N ALA A 225 5.05 -2.87 -13.36
CA ALA A 225 5.66 -1.56 -13.08
C ALA A 225 6.03 -0.82 -14.38
N ARG A 226 6.62 -1.52 -15.36
CA ARG A 226 6.89 -0.98 -16.71
C ARG A 226 5.60 -0.53 -17.40
N PHE A 227 4.53 -1.30 -17.25
CA PHE A 227 3.23 -0.95 -17.80
C PHE A 227 2.67 0.35 -17.20
N ILE A 228 2.78 0.54 -15.89
CA ILE A 228 2.35 1.77 -15.21
C ILE A 228 3.24 2.94 -15.67
N ALA A 229 4.56 2.80 -15.55
CA ALA A 229 5.50 3.87 -15.91
C ALA A 229 5.39 4.29 -17.38
N GLY A 230 5.12 3.36 -18.29
CA GLY A 230 4.95 3.65 -19.72
C GLY A 230 3.62 4.36 -20.08
N ARG A 231 2.66 4.45 -19.13
CA ARG A 231 1.34 5.05 -19.36
C ARG A 231 1.07 6.31 -18.54
N VAL A 232 1.75 6.49 -17.44
CA VAL A 232 1.68 7.74 -16.66
C VAL A 232 2.66 8.73 -17.27
N PRO A 233 2.20 9.90 -17.78
CA PRO A 233 3.07 10.88 -18.39
C PRO A 233 4.20 11.33 -17.46
N GLY A 234 5.45 11.22 -17.94
CA GLY A 234 6.62 11.66 -17.16
C GLY A 234 6.98 10.76 -15.96
N ALA A 235 6.35 9.61 -15.80
CA ALA A 235 6.68 8.71 -14.69
C ALA A 235 8.10 8.14 -14.82
N ARG A 236 8.73 7.96 -13.67
CA ARG A 236 10.05 7.33 -13.53
C ARG A 236 9.87 5.92 -13.01
N LEU A 237 10.80 5.02 -13.35
CA LEU A 237 10.83 3.65 -12.87
C LEU A 237 12.15 3.41 -12.13
N ALA A 238 12.06 2.82 -10.94
CA ALA A 238 13.18 2.32 -10.17
C ALA A 238 12.97 0.82 -9.88
N THR A 239 13.99 0.02 -10.15
CA THR A 239 14.02 -1.39 -9.78
C THR A 239 14.92 -1.57 -8.58
N ILE A 240 14.45 -2.32 -7.58
CA ILE A 240 15.19 -2.59 -6.34
C ILE A 240 15.80 -3.99 -6.45
N ASP A 241 17.12 -4.03 -6.54
CA ASP A 241 17.87 -5.25 -6.70
C ASP A 241 17.69 -6.17 -5.48
N GLN A 242 17.70 -7.48 -5.72
CA GLN A 242 17.62 -8.53 -4.70
C GLN A 242 16.38 -8.44 -3.79
N ALA A 243 15.31 -7.83 -4.24
CA ALA A 243 14.07 -7.68 -3.50
C ALA A 243 12.88 -8.28 -4.26
N GLY A 244 11.96 -8.90 -3.50
CA GLY A 244 10.66 -9.36 -3.96
C GLY A 244 9.60 -8.28 -3.81
N HIS A 245 8.37 -8.70 -3.47
CA HIS A 245 7.20 -7.81 -3.35
C HIS A 245 7.27 -6.85 -2.16
N MET A 246 8.03 -7.18 -1.13
CA MET A 246 8.23 -6.30 0.01
C MET A 246 9.55 -5.53 -0.12
N SER A 247 9.77 -4.90 -1.29
CA SER A 247 11.03 -4.26 -1.65
C SER A 247 11.50 -3.23 -0.62
N ASN A 248 10.55 -2.56 0.04
CA ASN A 248 10.81 -1.59 1.11
C ASN A 248 11.36 -2.21 2.40
N LEU A 249 11.15 -3.51 2.63
CA LEU A 249 11.64 -4.25 3.79
C LEU A 249 12.86 -5.13 3.46
N GLU A 250 12.91 -5.66 2.23
CA GLU A 250 13.96 -6.57 1.80
C GLU A 250 15.26 -5.84 1.45
N ASN A 251 15.15 -4.67 0.81
CA ASN A 251 16.28 -3.79 0.55
C ASN A 251 15.91 -2.34 0.88
N PRO A 252 15.76 -2.00 2.17
CA PRO A 252 15.29 -0.70 2.61
C PRO A 252 16.23 0.45 2.22
N GLU A 253 17.52 0.20 2.10
CA GLU A 253 18.50 1.21 1.70
C GLU A 253 18.27 1.66 0.25
N ALA A 254 18.23 0.73 -0.71
CA ALA A 254 17.97 1.06 -2.11
C ALA A 254 16.59 1.66 -2.33
N PHE A 255 15.56 1.16 -1.61
CA PHE A 255 14.22 1.73 -1.65
C PHE A 255 14.21 3.19 -1.15
N ASN A 256 14.85 3.44 -0.01
CA ASN A 256 14.95 4.78 0.57
C ASN A 256 15.74 5.74 -0.33
N ASP A 257 16.81 5.29 -0.96
CA ASP A 257 17.60 6.10 -1.90
C ASP A 257 16.75 6.53 -3.10
N ALA A 258 15.99 5.62 -3.70
CA ALA A 258 15.07 5.93 -4.80
C ALA A 258 13.98 6.92 -4.37
N LEU A 259 13.36 6.70 -3.20
CA LEU A 259 12.35 7.59 -2.64
C LEU A 259 12.91 9.00 -2.35
N LEU A 260 14.04 9.08 -1.67
CA LEU A 260 14.66 10.36 -1.31
C LEU A 260 15.18 11.13 -2.53
N ALA A 261 15.71 10.42 -3.55
CA ALA A 261 16.09 11.04 -4.81
C ALA A 261 14.90 11.68 -5.51
N PHE A 262 13.77 10.97 -5.56
CA PHE A 262 12.53 11.49 -6.13
C PHE A 262 12.00 12.71 -5.37
N LEU A 263 11.97 12.65 -4.03
CA LEU A 263 11.47 13.75 -3.21
C LEU A 263 12.28 15.05 -3.39
N ARG A 264 13.62 14.96 -3.60
CA ARG A 264 14.48 16.12 -3.84
C ARG A 264 14.21 16.83 -5.16
N GLU A 265 13.57 16.17 -6.12
CA GLU A 265 13.27 16.70 -7.45
C GLU A 265 11.84 17.26 -7.55
N LEU A 266 11.02 17.06 -6.52
CA LEU A 266 9.67 17.64 -6.48
C LEU A 266 9.78 19.18 -6.39
N PRO A 267 8.88 19.91 -7.10
CA PRO A 267 8.87 21.35 -7.14
C PRO A 267 8.60 22.01 -5.77
#